data_153d2deb658d956e256b4b0672e5b54f
#
_entry.id   153d2deb658d956e256b4b0672e5b54f
#
_cell.length_a   1.000
_cell.length_b   1.000
_cell.length_c   1.000
_cell.angle_alpha   90.00
_cell.angle_beta   90.00
_cell.angle_gamma   90.00
#
_symmetry.space_group_name_H-M   'P 1'
#
loop_
_entity.id
_entity.type
_entity.pdbx_description
1 polymer ?
#
loop_
_entity_poly.entity_id
_entity_poly.type
_entity_poly.pdbx_seq_one_letter_code
_entity_poly.pdbx_strand_id
1 'polypeptide(L)'
;MNFILIAVLVLGAIALIAALVLFGVSKKFAVEEDPRLGQVGEILPGANCGGCGFAGCSGMAAALVKGADAGSIDGLMCPVGGADVMGKVADLLGMAVANTEPKVAVVRCNGTCENRPRIAEYDGLHTCAAMNSCGAGETGCGFGCLGCGDCVAACQFGAISINPETGIPEVDEEKCTGCGACANACPRHIIELRKKGPKGRRVYVQCVNHDKGAVAKKACSVACIGCGKCQKVCKFEAITIENNVAYVDFNKCRMCTKCVDECPTGALVKVNFPVKKAKPAAETAPKAEAPVAAPKAEVSEEKKED
;
A
#
# COMPACT_ATOMS: atom_id res chain seq x y z
N MET A 1 52.30 -40.37 33.30
CA MET A 1 51.34 -39.61 34.13
C MET A 1 51.62 -38.09 34.17
N ASN A 2 52.91 -37.71 34.14
CA ASN A 2 53.30 -36.28 34.20
C ASN A 2 52.94 -35.42 32.98
N PHE A 3 52.91 -35.99 31.74
CA PHE A 3 52.55 -35.22 30.56
C PHE A 3 51.11 -34.77 30.53
N ILE A 4 50.17 -35.61 30.97
CA ILE A 4 48.75 -35.27 31.06
C ILE A 4 48.53 -34.14 32.08
N LEU A 5 49.23 -34.25 33.23
CA LEU A 5 49.13 -33.24 34.28
C LEU A 5 49.66 -31.88 33.83
N ILE A 6 50.79 -31.87 33.11
CA ILE A 6 51.37 -30.65 32.54
C ILE A 6 50.45 -30.06 31.47
N ALA A 7 49.85 -30.88 30.59
CA ALA A 7 48.90 -30.39 29.57
C ALA A 7 47.66 -29.77 30.20
N VAL A 8 47.09 -30.37 31.24
CA VAL A 8 45.95 -29.84 31.98
C VAL A 8 46.25 -28.49 32.67
N LEU A 9 47.47 -28.40 33.28
CA LEU A 9 47.89 -27.14 33.91
C LEU A 9 48.10 -26.01 32.88
N VAL A 10 48.73 -26.31 31.74
CA VAL A 10 48.96 -25.31 30.68
C VAL A 10 47.64 -24.85 30.08
N LEU A 11 46.73 -25.78 29.73
CA LEU A 11 45.42 -25.42 29.20
C LEU A 11 44.58 -24.64 30.20
N GLY A 12 44.62 -25.00 31.48
CA GLY A 12 43.98 -24.29 32.56
C GLY A 12 44.52 -22.86 32.73
N ALA A 13 45.82 -22.69 32.66
CA ALA A 13 46.44 -21.36 32.72
C ALA A 13 46.05 -20.47 31.54
N ILE A 14 46.04 -21.03 30.30
CA ILE A 14 45.61 -20.31 29.11
C ILE A 14 44.14 -19.91 29.22
N ALA A 15 43.27 -20.82 29.64
CA ALA A 15 41.84 -20.55 29.84
C ALA A 15 41.61 -19.44 30.87
N LEU A 16 42.37 -19.47 31.97
CA LEU A 16 42.27 -18.46 33.03
C LEU A 16 42.73 -17.08 32.55
N ILE A 17 43.83 -17.01 31.81
CA ILE A 17 44.31 -15.77 31.22
C ILE A 17 43.32 -15.23 30.21
N ALA A 18 42.77 -16.08 29.34
CA ALA A 18 41.73 -15.67 28.37
C ALA A 18 40.47 -15.13 29.05
N ALA A 19 40.01 -15.80 30.12
CA ALA A 19 38.84 -15.37 30.90
C ALA A 19 39.08 -14.00 31.56
N LEU A 20 40.28 -13.76 32.13
CA LEU A 20 40.61 -12.47 32.74
C LEU A 20 40.71 -11.35 31.71
N VAL A 21 41.27 -11.62 30.52
CA VAL A 21 41.33 -10.65 29.42
C VAL A 21 39.92 -10.32 28.94
N LEU A 22 39.08 -11.33 28.67
CA LEU A 22 37.70 -11.13 28.25
C LEU A 22 36.87 -10.37 29.31
N PHE A 23 37.07 -10.70 30.59
CA PHE A 23 36.40 -9.97 31.66
C PHE A 23 36.85 -8.51 31.72
N GLY A 24 38.13 -8.23 31.60
CA GLY A 24 38.67 -6.85 31.57
C GLY A 24 38.18 -6.06 30.36
N VAL A 25 38.15 -6.69 29.18
CA VAL A 25 37.60 -6.09 27.96
C VAL A 25 36.11 -5.82 28.09
N SER A 26 35.32 -6.81 28.54
CA SER A 26 33.88 -6.67 28.78
C SER A 26 33.56 -5.52 29.73
N LYS A 27 34.29 -5.39 30.84
CA LYS A 27 34.09 -4.31 31.80
C LYS A 27 34.48 -2.94 31.24
N LYS A 28 35.54 -2.87 30.42
CA LYS A 28 35.99 -1.61 29.81
C LYS A 28 35.08 -1.12 28.67
N PHE A 29 34.46 -2.04 27.95
CA PHE A 29 33.54 -1.78 26.84
C PHE A 29 32.08 -2.00 27.21
N ALA A 30 31.76 -2.10 28.52
CA ALA A 30 30.38 -2.12 28.96
C ALA A 30 29.72 -0.79 28.54
N VAL A 31 28.76 -0.85 27.61
CA VAL A 31 27.91 0.27 27.26
C VAL A 31 26.82 0.33 28.32
N GLU A 32 26.76 1.44 29.07
CA GLU A 32 25.66 1.71 29.96
C GLU A 32 24.42 2.03 29.08
N GLU A 33 23.52 1.07 28.94
CA GLU A 33 22.26 1.30 28.23
C GLU A 33 21.33 2.09 29.17
N ASP A 34 20.73 3.14 28.62
CA ASP A 34 19.73 3.94 29.36
C ASP A 34 18.55 3.05 29.75
N PRO A 35 18.19 2.92 31.03
CA PRO A 35 17.11 2.06 31.48
C PRO A 35 15.76 2.42 30.83
N ARG A 36 15.58 3.65 30.36
CA ARG A 36 14.40 4.09 29.60
C ARG A 36 14.24 3.33 28.29
N LEU A 37 15.33 2.85 27.65
CA LEU A 37 15.27 2.08 26.40
C LEU A 37 14.49 0.79 26.58
N GLY A 38 14.77 0.06 27.69
CA GLY A 38 14.04 -1.16 28.01
C GLY A 38 12.56 -0.89 28.25
N GLN A 39 12.25 0.12 29.06
CA GLN A 39 10.86 0.49 29.41
C GLN A 39 10.05 0.93 28.18
N VAL A 40 10.64 1.76 27.30
CA VAL A 40 10.00 2.15 26.03
C VAL A 40 9.84 0.93 25.09
N GLY A 41 10.83 0.03 25.06
CA GLY A 41 10.78 -1.20 24.27
C GLY A 41 9.63 -2.13 24.68
N GLU A 42 9.33 -2.24 25.98
CA GLU A 42 8.21 -3.02 26.53
C GLU A 42 6.83 -2.42 26.17
N ILE A 43 6.74 -1.08 26.09
CA ILE A 43 5.48 -0.39 25.71
C ILE A 43 5.23 -0.53 24.21
N LEU A 44 6.28 -0.58 23.38
CA LEU A 44 6.14 -0.72 21.95
C LEU A 44 5.59 -2.11 21.54
N PRO A 45 4.83 -2.23 20.43
CA PRO A 45 4.14 -3.48 20.07
C PRO A 45 5.04 -4.68 19.75
N GLY A 46 6.35 -4.53 19.65
CA GLY A 46 7.30 -5.61 19.34
C GLY A 46 7.20 -6.20 17.93
N ALA A 47 6.37 -5.63 17.06
CA ALA A 47 6.10 -6.16 15.71
C ALA A 47 7.30 -6.04 14.76
N ASN A 48 8.29 -5.21 15.04
CA ASN A 48 9.50 -4.98 14.24
C ASN A 48 9.22 -4.75 12.74
N CYS A 49 8.04 -4.17 12.41
CA CYS A 49 7.54 -4.04 11.04
C CYS A 49 8.26 -2.99 10.19
N GLY A 50 9.11 -2.13 10.78
CA GLY A 50 9.79 -1.05 10.08
C GLY A 50 8.91 0.11 9.62
N GLY A 51 7.60 0.09 9.90
CA GLY A 51 6.64 1.10 9.43
C GLY A 51 6.86 2.51 10.01
N CYS A 52 7.59 2.61 11.10
CA CYS A 52 8.05 3.89 11.67
C CYS A 52 9.33 4.44 11.02
N GLY A 53 9.93 3.72 10.07
CA GLY A 53 11.20 4.10 9.43
C GLY A 53 12.46 3.62 10.15
N PHE A 54 12.33 2.91 11.28
CA PHE A 54 13.46 2.35 12.05
C PHE A 54 13.58 0.84 11.86
N ALA A 55 14.79 0.31 12.04
CA ALA A 55 15.10 -1.10 11.90
C ALA A 55 14.58 -1.94 13.10
N GLY A 56 13.29 -1.86 13.38
CA GLY A 56 12.62 -2.56 14.47
C GLY A 56 12.25 -1.68 15.66
N CYS A 57 11.58 -2.28 16.65
CA CYS A 57 11.07 -1.54 17.82
C CYS A 57 12.20 -1.03 18.72
N SER A 58 13.33 -1.73 18.81
CA SER A 58 14.50 -1.27 19.56
C SER A 58 15.11 0.01 18.95
N GLY A 59 15.22 0.10 17.64
CA GLY A 59 15.65 1.31 16.93
C GLY A 59 14.72 2.49 17.16
N MET A 60 13.40 2.23 17.18
CA MET A 60 12.38 3.24 17.51
C MET A 60 12.49 3.70 18.97
N ALA A 61 12.71 2.77 19.93
CA ALA A 61 12.90 3.09 21.34
C ALA A 61 14.12 4.01 21.52
N ALA A 62 15.23 3.70 20.88
CA ALA A 62 16.44 4.55 20.93
C ALA A 62 16.19 5.96 20.35
N ALA A 63 15.45 6.03 19.24
CA ALA A 63 15.10 7.34 18.64
C ALA A 63 14.18 8.16 19.55
N LEU A 64 13.20 7.52 20.23
CA LEU A 64 12.29 8.19 21.17
C LEU A 64 13.03 8.73 22.40
N VAL A 65 13.91 7.92 23.01
CA VAL A 65 14.72 8.37 24.16
C VAL A 65 15.64 9.52 23.76
N LYS A 66 16.33 9.39 22.63
CA LYS A 66 17.17 10.47 22.09
C LYS A 66 16.38 11.74 21.75
N GLY A 67 15.16 11.59 21.23
CA GLY A 67 14.27 12.72 20.95
C GLY A 67 13.81 13.40 22.24
N ALA A 68 13.50 12.64 23.27
CA ALA A 68 13.15 13.16 24.59
C ALA A 68 14.31 13.96 25.22
N ASP A 69 15.55 13.47 25.11
CA ASP A 69 16.74 14.21 25.57
C ASP A 69 16.97 15.51 24.75
N ALA A 70 16.56 15.52 23.48
CA ALA A 70 16.58 16.71 22.63
C ALA A 70 15.37 17.66 22.85
N GLY A 71 14.41 17.27 23.71
CA GLY A 71 13.24 18.07 24.05
C GLY A 71 12.06 17.96 23.10
N SER A 72 12.10 17.09 22.07
CA SER A 72 10.98 16.83 21.17
C SER A 72 10.99 15.41 20.62
N ILE A 73 9.81 14.79 20.62
CA ILE A 73 9.54 13.51 19.93
C ILE A 73 8.64 13.71 18.70
N ASP A 74 8.54 14.93 18.19
CA ASP A 74 7.73 15.26 17.03
C ASP A 74 8.18 14.48 15.79
N GLY A 75 7.23 13.92 15.08
CA GLY A 75 7.50 13.08 13.90
C GLY A 75 7.90 11.64 14.21
N LEU A 76 8.19 11.29 15.47
CA LEU A 76 8.43 9.91 15.88
C LEU A 76 7.10 9.27 16.27
N MET A 77 6.62 8.35 15.43
CA MET A 77 5.33 7.68 15.67
C MET A 77 5.39 6.22 15.30
N CYS A 78 4.86 5.39 16.18
CA CYS A 78 4.62 3.97 15.88
C CYS A 78 3.24 3.80 15.21
N PRO A 79 3.15 3.48 13.90
CA PRO A 79 1.85 3.35 13.24
C PRO A 79 1.03 2.17 13.74
N VAL A 80 1.69 1.12 14.22
CA VAL A 80 1.05 -0.09 14.78
C VAL A 80 0.50 0.17 16.17
N GLY A 81 1.28 0.84 17.01
CA GLY A 81 0.87 1.17 18.38
C GLY A 81 -0.15 2.31 18.47
N GLY A 82 -0.23 3.13 17.43
CA GLY A 82 -1.17 4.24 17.38
C GLY A 82 -1.01 5.27 18.48
N ALA A 83 -2.05 6.04 18.73
CA ALA A 83 -2.05 7.11 19.74
C ALA A 83 -1.93 6.58 21.18
N ASP A 84 -2.49 5.40 21.47
CA ASP A 84 -2.51 4.82 22.83
C ASP A 84 -1.10 4.43 23.30
N VAL A 85 -0.33 3.77 22.44
CA VAL A 85 1.05 3.38 22.74
C VAL A 85 1.94 4.62 22.83
N MET A 86 1.78 5.55 21.90
CA MET A 86 2.55 6.80 21.90
C MET A 86 2.21 7.68 23.11
N GLY A 87 0.96 7.66 23.59
CA GLY A 87 0.55 8.31 24.85
C GLY A 87 1.34 7.77 26.04
N LYS A 88 1.37 6.45 26.21
CA LYS A 88 2.13 5.80 27.29
C LYS A 88 3.63 6.09 27.23
N VAL A 89 4.20 6.09 26.02
CA VAL A 89 5.63 6.42 25.82
C VAL A 89 5.90 7.88 26.18
N ALA A 90 5.02 8.80 25.80
CA ALA A 90 5.17 10.20 26.12
C ALA A 90 5.02 10.48 27.63
N ASP A 91 4.08 9.83 28.30
CA ASP A 91 3.92 9.88 29.75
C ASP A 91 5.18 9.38 30.45
N LEU A 92 5.77 8.28 29.98
CA LEU A 92 7.02 7.74 30.53
C LEU A 92 8.21 8.71 30.33
N LEU A 93 8.28 9.37 29.18
CA LEU A 93 9.37 10.28 28.81
C LEU A 93 9.10 11.73 29.25
N GLY A 94 7.92 12.04 29.84
CA GLY A 94 7.54 13.39 30.25
C GLY A 94 7.33 14.35 29.09
N MET A 95 6.89 13.85 27.92
CA MET A 95 6.76 14.60 26.67
C MET A 95 5.30 14.75 26.25
N ALA A 96 5.01 15.76 25.41
CA ALA A 96 3.71 15.90 24.77
C ALA A 96 3.64 15.07 23.47
N VAL A 97 2.53 14.37 23.25
CA VAL A 97 2.31 13.62 22.02
C VAL A 97 1.76 14.51 20.92
N ALA A 98 2.40 14.52 19.75
CA ALA A 98 1.79 15.07 18.55
C ALA A 98 0.59 14.19 18.14
N ASN A 99 -0.60 14.79 18.04
CA ASN A 99 -1.82 14.07 17.66
C ASN A 99 -1.76 13.73 16.17
N THR A 100 -1.33 12.53 15.85
CA THR A 100 -1.20 12.07 14.45
C THR A 100 -2.44 11.31 14.02
N GLU A 101 -3.08 11.76 12.94
CA GLU A 101 -4.27 11.11 12.39
C GLU A 101 -3.96 9.70 11.88
N PRO A 102 -4.78 8.69 12.20
CA PRO A 102 -4.58 7.32 11.76
C PRO A 102 -4.60 7.23 10.23
N LYS A 103 -3.65 6.47 9.67
CA LYS A 103 -3.53 6.22 8.24
C LYS A 103 -4.02 4.81 7.90
N VAL A 104 -4.40 4.62 6.64
CA VAL A 104 -4.78 3.33 6.07
C VAL A 104 -4.22 3.21 4.65
N ALA A 105 -3.85 2.01 4.26
CA ALA A 105 -3.43 1.74 2.89
C ALA A 105 -4.63 1.83 1.94
N VAL A 106 -4.44 2.44 0.78
CA VAL A 106 -5.41 2.47 -0.30
C VAL A 106 -4.77 1.97 -1.58
N VAL A 107 -5.51 1.19 -2.36
CA VAL A 107 -5.06 0.65 -3.64
C VAL A 107 -5.50 1.57 -4.76
N ARG A 108 -4.55 2.17 -5.47
CA ARG A 108 -4.80 3.11 -6.59
C ARG A 108 -4.87 2.38 -7.93
N CYS A 109 -5.60 1.28 -7.98
CA CYS A 109 -5.88 0.54 -9.20
C CYS A 109 -7.27 -0.08 -9.12
N ASN A 110 -8.11 0.15 -10.13
CA ASN A 110 -9.39 -0.50 -10.32
C ASN A 110 -9.41 -1.37 -11.60
N GLY A 111 -8.23 -1.78 -12.03
CA GLY A 111 -8.05 -2.66 -13.18
C GLY A 111 -8.38 -4.11 -12.80
N THR A 112 -9.65 -4.38 -12.56
CA THR A 112 -10.17 -5.74 -12.35
C THR A 112 -10.01 -6.58 -13.61
N CYS A 113 -10.21 -7.89 -13.52
CA CYS A 113 -10.18 -8.78 -14.67
C CYS A 113 -11.14 -8.35 -15.78
N GLU A 114 -12.30 -7.78 -15.43
CA GLU A 114 -13.27 -7.25 -16.39
C GLU A 114 -12.80 -5.95 -17.06
N ASN A 115 -12.21 -5.05 -16.28
CA ASN A 115 -11.80 -3.74 -16.76
C ASN A 115 -10.50 -3.75 -17.55
N ARG A 116 -9.67 -4.76 -17.33
CA ARG A 116 -8.34 -4.90 -17.88
C ARG A 116 -8.08 -6.35 -18.28
N PRO A 117 -8.50 -6.75 -19.49
CA PRO A 117 -8.36 -8.12 -19.94
C PRO A 117 -6.89 -8.53 -20.07
N ARG A 118 -6.62 -9.82 -19.88
CA ARG A 118 -5.32 -10.42 -20.13
C ARG A 118 -5.05 -10.40 -21.65
N ILE A 119 -3.83 -10.03 -22.01
CA ILE A 119 -3.32 -10.02 -23.39
C ILE A 119 -2.13 -10.93 -23.58
N ALA A 120 -1.54 -11.45 -22.51
CA ALA A 120 -0.39 -12.35 -22.48
C ALA A 120 -0.47 -13.27 -21.28
N GLU A 121 0.26 -14.36 -21.31
CA GLU A 121 0.48 -15.26 -20.20
C GLU A 121 1.93 -15.14 -19.75
N TYR A 122 2.17 -15.09 -18.44
CA TYR A 122 3.50 -15.00 -17.85
C TYR A 122 3.88 -16.35 -17.24
N ASP A 123 4.87 -16.99 -17.85
CA ASP A 123 5.43 -18.27 -17.40
C ASP A 123 6.78 -18.04 -16.69
N GLY A 124 6.73 -17.50 -15.49
CA GLY A 124 7.91 -17.19 -14.69
C GLY A 124 7.61 -17.21 -13.20
N LEU A 125 8.52 -16.65 -12.39
CA LEU A 125 8.31 -16.55 -10.96
C LEU A 125 7.14 -15.63 -10.63
N HIS A 126 6.07 -16.16 -10.08
CA HIS A 126 4.84 -15.42 -9.74
C HIS A 126 5.01 -14.50 -8.52
N THR A 127 5.88 -13.49 -8.67
CA THR A 127 6.00 -12.36 -7.75
C THR A 127 5.85 -11.05 -8.53
N CYS A 128 5.30 -10.01 -7.89
CA CYS A 128 5.16 -8.71 -8.54
C CYS A 128 6.53 -8.14 -8.92
N ALA A 129 7.55 -8.35 -8.11
CA ALA A 129 8.90 -7.89 -8.37
C ALA A 129 9.49 -8.52 -9.65
N ALA A 130 9.41 -9.85 -9.80
CA ALA A 130 9.91 -10.57 -10.97
C ALA A 130 9.13 -10.18 -12.23
N MET A 131 7.81 -10.23 -12.18
CA MET A 131 6.95 -9.89 -13.31
C MET A 131 7.14 -8.43 -13.76
N ASN A 132 7.33 -7.49 -12.83
CA ASN A 132 7.59 -6.09 -13.16
C ASN A 132 8.94 -5.88 -13.85
N SER A 133 9.95 -6.70 -13.53
CA SER A 133 11.28 -6.65 -14.16
C SER A 133 11.25 -7.15 -15.61
N CYS A 134 10.32 -8.03 -15.95
CA CYS A 134 10.18 -8.60 -17.30
C CYS A 134 9.30 -7.74 -18.22
N GLY A 135 8.50 -6.78 -17.71
CA GLY A 135 7.68 -5.92 -18.55
C GLY A 135 6.34 -5.50 -17.97
N ALA A 136 5.33 -5.35 -18.84
CA ALA A 136 4.00 -4.87 -18.47
C ALA A 136 3.16 -5.88 -17.68
N GLY A 137 3.61 -7.13 -17.57
CA GLY A 137 2.83 -8.23 -17.01
C GLY A 137 1.81 -8.78 -18.03
N GLU A 138 0.78 -9.47 -17.55
CA GLU A 138 -0.19 -10.18 -18.41
C GLU A 138 -1.23 -9.27 -19.07
N THR A 139 -1.26 -7.98 -18.74
CA THR A 139 -2.29 -7.05 -19.22
C THR A 139 -1.69 -5.88 -19.98
N GLY A 140 -2.47 -5.20 -20.81
CA GLY A 140 -2.02 -4.05 -21.60
C GLY A 140 -1.64 -2.80 -20.78
N CYS A 141 -1.84 -2.79 -19.45
CA CYS A 141 -1.52 -1.65 -18.61
C CYS A 141 -0.17 -1.85 -17.89
N GLY A 142 0.86 -1.13 -18.31
CA GLY A 142 2.19 -1.18 -17.70
C GLY A 142 2.27 -0.63 -16.26
N PHE A 143 1.24 0.04 -15.78
CA PHE A 143 1.21 0.71 -14.45
C PHE A 143 0.30 0.01 -13.45
N GLY A 144 -0.64 -0.81 -13.91
CA GLY A 144 -1.65 -1.43 -13.05
C GLY A 144 -1.13 -2.56 -12.17
N CYS A 145 -1.98 -3.04 -11.27
CA CYS A 145 -1.67 -4.16 -10.37
C CYS A 145 -1.28 -5.42 -11.16
N LEU A 146 -0.26 -6.14 -10.71
CA LEU A 146 0.16 -7.42 -11.30
C LEU A 146 -0.58 -8.63 -10.72
N GLY A 147 -1.19 -8.48 -9.54
CA GLY A 147 -2.01 -9.52 -8.91
C GLY A 147 -1.23 -10.65 -8.22
N CYS A 148 0.12 -10.64 -8.21
CA CYS A 148 0.91 -11.75 -7.65
C CYS A 148 0.96 -11.78 -6.11
N GLY A 149 0.52 -10.72 -5.40
CA GLY A 149 0.35 -10.76 -3.95
C GLY A 149 1.57 -10.42 -3.10
N ASP A 150 2.65 -9.81 -3.61
CA ASP A 150 3.80 -9.37 -2.79
C ASP A 150 3.37 -8.45 -1.64
N CYS A 151 2.35 -7.61 -1.84
CA CYS A 151 1.76 -6.76 -0.81
C CYS A 151 1.05 -7.56 0.29
N VAL A 152 0.46 -8.72 -0.06
CA VAL A 152 -0.18 -9.64 0.89
C VAL A 152 0.88 -10.32 1.73
N ALA A 153 1.92 -10.86 1.07
CA ALA A 153 3.05 -11.51 1.75
C ALA A 153 3.79 -10.56 2.71
N ALA A 154 3.88 -9.27 2.37
CA ALA A 154 4.51 -8.26 3.23
C ALA A 154 3.64 -7.81 4.41
N CYS A 155 2.34 -8.15 4.45
CA CYS A 155 1.43 -7.70 5.49
C CYS A 155 1.43 -8.64 6.69
N GLN A 156 2.07 -8.25 7.78
CA GLN A 156 2.11 -9.02 9.03
C GLN A 156 0.77 -9.06 9.79
N PHE A 157 -0.18 -8.19 9.41
CA PHE A 157 -1.46 -8.02 10.11
C PHE A 157 -2.63 -8.70 9.38
N GLY A 158 -2.38 -9.34 8.24
CA GLY A 158 -3.44 -9.95 7.43
C GLY A 158 -4.51 -8.95 6.97
N ALA A 159 -4.14 -7.67 6.85
CA ALA A 159 -5.04 -6.58 6.50
C ALA A 159 -5.22 -6.37 4.98
N ILE A 160 -4.55 -7.14 4.15
CA ILE A 160 -4.65 -7.04 2.69
C ILE A 160 -4.71 -8.45 2.09
N SER A 161 -5.60 -8.65 1.14
CA SER A 161 -5.78 -9.92 0.41
C SER A 161 -6.05 -9.64 -1.05
N ILE A 162 -5.71 -10.57 -1.94
CA ILE A 162 -6.14 -10.50 -3.34
C ILE A 162 -7.58 -11.01 -3.41
N ASN A 163 -8.48 -10.20 -3.96
CA ASN A 163 -9.82 -10.64 -4.25
C ASN A 163 -9.79 -11.55 -5.50
N PRO A 164 -10.23 -12.82 -5.41
CA PRO A 164 -10.15 -13.77 -6.52
C PRO A 164 -11.04 -13.38 -7.72
N GLU A 165 -12.13 -12.66 -7.49
CA GLU A 165 -13.06 -12.24 -8.55
C GLU A 165 -12.49 -11.05 -9.34
N THR A 166 -11.89 -10.09 -8.64
CA THR A 166 -11.38 -8.86 -9.25
C THR A 166 -9.91 -8.94 -9.66
N GLY A 167 -9.12 -9.85 -9.08
CA GLY A 167 -7.69 -10.01 -9.30
C GLY A 167 -6.82 -8.87 -8.74
N ILE A 168 -7.40 -7.98 -7.93
CA ILE A 168 -6.69 -6.85 -7.31
C ILE A 168 -6.73 -6.94 -5.78
N PRO A 169 -5.75 -6.33 -5.07
CA PRO A 169 -5.74 -6.36 -3.62
C PRO A 169 -6.84 -5.47 -3.02
N GLU A 170 -7.45 -5.98 -1.95
CA GLU A 170 -8.39 -5.26 -1.09
C GLU A 170 -7.81 -5.13 0.30
N VAL A 171 -8.09 -4.00 0.94
CA VAL A 171 -7.58 -3.66 2.28
C VAL A 171 -8.71 -3.68 3.30
N ASP A 172 -8.55 -4.51 4.33
CA ASP A 172 -9.39 -4.48 5.51
C ASP A 172 -8.95 -3.30 6.40
N GLU A 173 -9.79 -2.27 6.47
CA GLU A 173 -9.49 -1.03 7.17
C GLU A 173 -9.45 -1.18 8.69
N GLU A 174 -10.10 -2.20 9.25
CA GLU A 174 -10.13 -2.46 10.68
C GLU A 174 -8.81 -3.09 11.15
N LYS A 175 -8.25 -4.01 10.33
CA LYS A 175 -6.96 -4.64 10.60
C LYS A 175 -5.76 -3.79 10.17
N CYS A 176 -5.96 -2.83 9.26
CA CYS A 176 -4.88 -2.04 8.71
C CYS A 176 -4.34 -1.03 9.71
N THR A 177 -3.11 -1.20 10.13
CA THR A 177 -2.37 -0.30 11.05
C THR A 177 -1.73 0.90 10.36
N GLY A 178 -1.72 0.94 9.01
CA GLY A 178 -1.07 2.01 8.25
C GLY A 178 0.47 1.96 8.27
N CYS A 179 1.06 0.80 8.53
CA CYS A 179 2.53 0.65 8.64
C CYS A 179 3.30 0.87 7.33
N GLY A 180 2.65 0.75 6.16
CA GLY A 180 3.28 1.00 4.86
C GLY A 180 4.05 -0.19 4.26
N ALA A 181 4.16 -1.34 4.92
CA ALA A 181 4.89 -2.50 4.39
C ALA A 181 4.40 -2.93 2.99
N CYS A 182 3.08 -2.96 2.78
CA CYS A 182 2.48 -3.27 1.48
C CYS A 182 2.78 -2.22 0.39
N ALA A 183 2.90 -0.94 0.77
CA ALA A 183 3.26 0.13 -0.15
C ALA A 183 4.72 0.01 -0.61
N ASN A 184 5.63 -0.32 0.33
CA ASN A 184 7.04 -0.53 0.03
C ASN A 184 7.29 -1.81 -0.79
N ALA A 185 6.51 -2.86 -0.56
CA ALA A 185 6.62 -4.11 -1.31
C ALA A 185 6.07 -4.01 -2.75
N CYS A 186 5.29 -2.99 -3.07
CA CYS A 186 4.68 -2.85 -4.39
C CYS A 186 5.66 -2.22 -5.41
N PRO A 187 6.16 -2.96 -6.42
CA PRO A 187 7.13 -2.43 -7.39
C PRO A 187 6.54 -1.35 -8.31
N ARG A 188 5.20 -1.25 -8.39
CA ARG A 188 4.49 -0.24 -9.19
C ARG A 188 3.92 0.91 -8.36
N HIS A 189 4.20 0.95 -7.06
CA HIS A 189 3.80 2.02 -6.14
C HIS A 189 2.30 2.39 -6.23
N ILE A 190 1.43 1.39 -6.45
CA ILE A 190 -0.02 1.59 -6.54
C ILE A 190 -0.70 1.63 -5.18
N ILE A 191 0.01 1.32 -4.11
CA ILE A 191 -0.51 1.37 -2.74
C ILE A 191 0.04 2.61 -2.05
N GLU A 192 -0.84 3.39 -1.48
CA GLU A 192 -0.52 4.67 -0.82
C GLU A 192 -1.15 4.70 0.57
N LEU A 193 -0.45 5.31 1.54
CA LEU A 193 -1.01 5.55 2.87
C LEU A 193 -1.80 6.85 2.87
N ARG A 194 -3.07 6.80 3.25
CA ARG A 194 -3.93 7.97 3.37
C ARG A 194 -4.55 8.06 4.76
N LYS A 195 -4.79 9.28 5.22
CA LYS A 195 -5.53 9.54 6.47
C LYS A 195 -6.91 8.91 6.39
N LYS A 196 -7.37 8.29 7.48
CA LYS A 196 -8.71 7.67 7.53
C LYS A 196 -9.84 8.68 7.32
N GLY A 197 -9.61 9.94 7.64
CA GLY A 197 -10.62 11.00 7.55
C GLY A 197 -11.82 10.80 8.49
N PRO A 198 -12.74 11.77 8.55
CA PRO A 198 -13.91 11.67 9.40
C PRO A 198 -14.81 10.50 8.99
N LYS A 199 -15.11 9.58 9.93
CA LYS A 199 -15.88 8.35 9.69
C LYS A 199 -15.28 7.44 8.60
N GLY A 200 -13.97 7.46 8.43
CA GLY A 200 -13.27 6.66 7.42
C GLY A 200 -13.50 7.09 5.97
N ARG A 201 -14.15 8.24 5.73
CA ARG A 201 -14.48 8.69 4.37
C ARG A 201 -13.27 9.15 3.60
N ARG A 202 -13.17 8.74 2.35
CA ARG A 202 -12.08 9.12 1.44
C ARG A 202 -12.57 9.25 0.01
N VAL A 203 -11.91 10.15 -0.73
CA VAL A 203 -12.07 10.28 -2.19
C VAL A 203 -10.67 10.23 -2.79
N TYR A 204 -10.45 9.35 -3.76
CA TYR A 204 -9.17 9.23 -4.44
C TYR A 204 -9.31 8.65 -5.84
N VAL A 205 -8.23 8.74 -6.62
CA VAL A 205 -8.16 8.19 -7.99
C VAL A 205 -7.62 6.77 -7.92
N GLN A 206 -8.40 5.80 -8.39
CA GLN A 206 -7.98 4.40 -8.52
C GLN A 206 -7.29 4.15 -9.88
N CYS A 207 -6.31 4.98 -10.22
CA CYS A 207 -5.49 4.82 -11.39
C CYS A 207 -4.13 5.52 -11.17
N VAL A 208 -3.07 4.90 -11.68
CA VAL A 208 -1.70 5.45 -11.69
C VAL A 208 -1.10 5.38 -13.11
N ASN A 209 -1.91 5.21 -14.12
CA ASN A 209 -1.45 5.09 -15.51
C ASN A 209 -1.10 6.49 -16.06
N HIS A 210 0.15 6.64 -16.49
CA HIS A 210 0.69 7.90 -17.05
C HIS A 210 0.61 7.97 -18.59
N ASP A 211 0.08 6.94 -19.25
CA ASP A 211 -0.12 6.96 -20.70
C ASP A 211 -1.11 8.04 -21.12
N LYS A 212 -1.02 8.45 -22.39
CA LYS A 212 -2.02 9.34 -23.00
C LYS A 212 -3.41 8.71 -22.89
N GLY A 213 -4.43 9.52 -22.63
CA GLY A 213 -5.78 9.07 -22.30
C GLY A 213 -6.38 8.02 -23.24
N ALA A 214 -6.10 8.10 -24.55
CA ALA A 214 -6.54 7.11 -25.54
C ALA A 214 -5.88 5.73 -25.32
N VAL A 215 -4.57 5.70 -25.02
CA VAL A 215 -3.82 4.47 -24.74
C VAL A 215 -4.25 3.88 -23.40
N ALA A 216 -4.34 4.72 -22.38
CA ALA A 216 -4.80 4.31 -21.03
C ALA A 216 -6.19 3.67 -21.08
N LYS A 217 -7.15 4.27 -21.84
CA LYS A 217 -8.51 3.75 -21.98
C LYS A 217 -8.56 2.44 -22.77
N LYS A 218 -7.67 2.26 -23.76
CA LYS A 218 -7.56 0.99 -24.51
C LYS A 218 -7.02 -0.14 -23.59
N ALA A 219 -6.12 0.18 -22.69
CA ALA A 219 -5.53 -0.79 -21.76
C ALA A 219 -6.45 -1.13 -20.58
N CYS A 220 -7.33 -0.19 -20.15
CA CYS A 220 -8.24 -0.38 -19.01
C CYS A 220 -9.48 0.53 -19.19
N SER A 221 -10.69 -0.07 -19.14
CA SER A 221 -11.95 0.65 -19.39
C SER A 221 -12.23 1.77 -18.36
N VAL A 222 -11.72 1.63 -17.14
CA VAL A 222 -11.89 2.59 -16.02
C VAL A 222 -10.63 3.45 -15.78
N ALA A 223 -9.68 3.46 -16.72
CA ALA A 223 -8.46 4.25 -16.57
C ALA A 223 -8.76 5.76 -16.47
N CYS A 224 -7.93 6.47 -15.71
CA CYS A 224 -7.90 7.93 -15.78
C CYS A 224 -7.33 8.37 -17.13
N ILE A 225 -8.04 9.26 -17.82
CA ILE A 225 -7.64 9.79 -19.15
C ILE A 225 -7.08 11.21 -19.08
N GLY A 226 -6.83 11.74 -17.88
CA GLY A 226 -6.28 13.09 -17.68
C GLY A 226 -7.17 14.23 -18.19
N CYS A 227 -8.48 14.03 -18.34
CA CYS A 227 -9.39 14.97 -19.01
C CYS A 227 -9.67 16.30 -18.28
N GLY A 228 -9.25 16.46 -17.03
CA GLY A 228 -9.38 17.70 -16.27
C GLY A 228 -10.76 18.02 -15.72
N LYS A 229 -11.80 17.25 -15.99
CA LYS A 229 -13.17 17.55 -15.50
C LYS A 229 -13.25 17.59 -13.97
N CYS A 230 -12.61 16.62 -13.30
CA CYS A 230 -12.58 16.57 -11.84
C CYS A 230 -11.86 17.76 -11.20
N GLN A 231 -10.81 18.28 -11.85
CA GLN A 231 -10.10 19.48 -11.40
C GLN A 231 -10.96 20.71 -11.53
N LYS A 232 -11.65 20.89 -12.67
CA LYS A 232 -12.51 22.05 -12.94
C LYS A 232 -13.68 22.16 -11.95
N VAL A 233 -14.23 21.03 -11.50
CA VAL A 233 -15.37 21.01 -10.57
C VAL A 233 -14.95 21.14 -9.10
N CYS A 234 -13.65 21.00 -8.80
CA CYS A 234 -13.11 21.05 -7.45
C CYS A 234 -12.95 22.49 -6.95
N LYS A 235 -13.87 22.95 -6.10
CA LYS A 235 -13.83 24.28 -5.50
C LYS A 235 -12.71 24.48 -4.47
N PHE A 236 -12.05 23.40 -4.04
CA PHE A 236 -11.02 23.40 -2.98
C PHE A 236 -9.62 23.25 -3.54
N GLU A 237 -9.46 23.27 -4.86
CA GLU A 237 -8.17 23.08 -5.54
C GLU A 237 -7.39 21.85 -5.04
N ALA A 238 -8.13 20.82 -4.64
CA ALA A 238 -7.58 19.58 -4.09
C ALA A 238 -7.18 18.56 -5.17
N ILE A 239 -7.36 18.87 -6.46
CA ILE A 239 -7.09 17.94 -7.55
C ILE A 239 -6.09 18.56 -8.51
N THR A 240 -4.97 17.87 -8.69
CA THR A 240 -3.94 18.17 -9.69
C THR A 240 -3.96 17.09 -10.78
N ILE A 241 -3.50 17.45 -11.98
CA ILE A 241 -3.29 16.50 -13.07
C ILE A 241 -1.82 16.56 -13.44
N GLU A 242 -1.13 15.46 -13.22
CA GLU A 242 0.27 15.32 -13.55
C GLU A 242 0.47 14.04 -14.35
N ASN A 243 1.28 14.10 -15.37
CA ASN A 243 1.57 12.95 -16.23
C ASN A 243 0.30 12.19 -16.67
N ASN A 244 -0.71 12.90 -17.18
CA ASN A 244 -1.99 12.36 -17.66
C ASN A 244 -2.88 11.66 -16.61
N VAL A 245 -2.54 11.71 -15.32
CA VAL A 245 -3.34 11.13 -14.26
C VAL A 245 -3.74 12.19 -13.22
N ALA A 246 -4.98 12.12 -12.74
CA ALA A 246 -5.43 12.99 -11.68
C ALA A 246 -4.96 12.47 -10.31
N TYR A 247 -4.62 13.41 -9.44
CA TYR A 247 -4.29 13.13 -8.04
C TYR A 247 -5.17 13.98 -7.13
N VAL A 248 -5.67 13.38 -6.04
CA VAL A 248 -6.47 14.10 -5.03
C VAL A 248 -5.62 14.29 -3.79
N ASP A 249 -5.31 15.55 -3.47
CA ASP A 249 -4.67 15.91 -2.21
C ASP A 249 -5.66 15.77 -1.06
N PHE A 250 -5.42 14.80 -0.19
CA PHE A 250 -6.31 14.48 0.93
C PHE A 250 -6.29 15.55 2.04
N ASN A 251 -5.26 16.41 2.13
CA ASN A 251 -5.23 17.51 3.09
C ASN A 251 -6.15 18.66 2.68
N LYS A 252 -6.28 18.92 1.37
CA LYS A 252 -7.15 19.95 0.79
C LYS A 252 -8.58 19.44 0.54
N CYS A 253 -8.76 18.12 0.36
CA CYS A 253 -10.02 17.53 -0.03
C CYS A 253 -11.07 17.60 1.10
N ARG A 254 -12.21 18.24 0.84
CA ARG A 254 -13.36 18.32 1.76
C ARG A 254 -14.39 17.20 1.56
N MET A 255 -14.06 16.16 0.79
CA MET A 255 -14.88 14.96 0.59
C MET A 255 -16.32 15.26 0.09
N CYS A 256 -16.49 16.28 -0.75
CA CYS A 256 -17.80 16.70 -1.28
C CYS A 256 -18.32 15.79 -2.41
N THR A 257 -17.54 14.86 -2.93
CA THR A 257 -17.85 13.85 -3.97
C THR A 257 -18.17 14.36 -5.37
N LYS A 258 -18.30 15.66 -5.64
CA LYS A 258 -18.66 16.21 -6.96
C LYS A 258 -17.73 15.72 -8.09
N CYS A 259 -16.44 15.59 -7.82
CA CYS A 259 -15.47 15.09 -8.80
C CYS A 259 -15.68 13.62 -9.18
N VAL A 260 -16.28 12.82 -8.31
CA VAL A 260 -16.63 11.41 -8.58
C VAL A 260 -17.76 11.34 -9.58
N ASP A 261 -18.81 12.16 -9.38
CA ASP A 261 -20.00 12.20 -10.23
C ASP A 261 -19.68 12.74 -11.64
N GLU A 262 -18.65 13.62 -11.77
CA GLU A 262 -18.20 14.20 -13.04
C GLU A 262 -17.16 13.33 -13.78
N CYS A 263 -16.69 12.23 -13.19
CA CYS A 263 -15.65 11.40 -13.79
C CYS A 263 -16.22 10.51 -14.90
N PRO A 264 -15.85 10.71 -16.18
CA PRO A 264 -16.44 9.97 -17.30
C PRO A 264 -16.02 8.50 -17.38
N THR A 265 -14.93 8.13 -16.73
CA THR A 265 -14.39 6.76 -16.73
C THR A 265 -14.59 6.03 -15.39
N GLY A 266 -15.12 6.73 -14.38
CA GLY A 266 -15.24 6.14 -13.04
C GLY A 266 -13.90 5.92 -12.30
N ALA A 267 -12.81 6.53 -12.76
CA ALA A 267 -11.50 6.40 -12.13
C ALA A 267 -11.42 7.02 -10.73
N LEU A 268 -12.34 7.93 -10.38
CA LEU A 268 -12.47 8.51 -9.04
C LEU A 268 -13.48 7.72 -8.23
N VAL A 269 -13.11 7.38 -7.02
CA VAL A 269 -13.98 6.61 -6.10
C VAL A 269 -14.17 7.33 -4.79
N LYS A 270 -15.30 7.02 -4.15
CA LYS A 270 -15.65 7.43 -2.80
C LYS A 270 -15.82 6.20 -1.93
N VAL A 271 -15.15 6.19 -0.78
CA VAL A 271 -15.16 5.07 0.17
C VAL A 271 -15.80 5.52 1.48
N ASN A 272 -16.60 4.65 2.09
CA ASN A 272 -17.31 4.87 3.36
C ASN A 272 -18.28 6.05 3.35
N PHE A 273 -18.86 6.36 2.19
CA PHE A 273 -19.97 7.31 2.12
C PHE A 273 -21.31 6.59 2.27
N PRO A 274 -22.30 7.20 2.94
CA PRO A 274 -23.63 6.63 2.99
C PRO A 274 -24.19 6.51 1.56
N VAL A 275 -24.69 5.34 1.22
CA VAL A 275 -25.38 5.11 -0.06
C VAL A 275 -26.64 5.96 -0.05
N LYS A 276 -26.71 7.01 -0.86
CA LYS A 276 -27.98 7.69 -1.14
C LYS A 276 -28.85 6.64 -1.83
N LYS A 277 -29.98 6.28 -1.21
CA LYS A 277 -31.01 5.45 -1.89
C LYS A 277 -31.28 6.11 -3.24
N ALA A 278 -30.95 5.42 -4.33
CA ALA A 278 -31.23 5.89 -5.67
C ALA A 278 -32.73 6.17 -5.76
N LYS A 279 -33.12 7.37 -6.23
CA LYS A 279 -34.49 7.58 -6.72
C LYS A 279 -34.71 6.52 -7.78
N PRO A 280 -35.84 5.80 -7.78
CA PRO A 280 -36.15 4.86 -8.85
C PRO A 280 -36.03 5.60 -10.18
N ALA A 281 -35.20 5.09 -11.07
CA ALA A 281 -35.09 5.58 -12.42
C ALA A 281 -36.48 5.39 -13.07
N ALA A 282 -37.02 6.47 -13.62
CA ALA A 282 -38.23 6.41 -14.42
C ALA A 282 -37.97 5.42 -15.56
N GLU A 283 -38.80 4.40 -15.62
CA GLU A 283 -38.86 3.37 -16.63
C GLU A 283 -39.04 4.04 -18.00
N THR A 284 -37.93 4.12 -18.76
CA THR A 284 -38.04 4.45 -20.19
C THR A 284 -38.48 3.17 -20.88
N ALA A 285 -39.72 3.18 -21.33
CA ALA A 285 -40.29 2.12 -22.15
C ALA A 285 -39.41 1.75 -23.34
N PRO A 286 -39.31 0.46 -23.70
CA PRO A 286 -38.52 0.05 -24.84
C PRO A 286 -39.14 0.57 -26.14
N LYS A 287 -38.34 1.29 -26.93
CA LYS A 287 -38.69 1.61 -28.32
C LYS A 287 -38.73 0.30 -29.10
N ALA A 288 -39.88 0.04 -29.71
CA ALA A 288 -40.11 -1.06 -30.61
C ALA A 288 -39.06 -1.10 -31.74
N GLU A 289 -38.38 -2.21 -31.89
CA GLU A 289 -37.52 -2.50 -33.02
C GLU A 289 -38.36 -2.70 -34.28
N ALA A 290 -38.00 -2.02 -35.35
CA ALA A 290 -38.54 -2.24 -36.68
C ALA A 290 -38.03 -3.58 -37.25
N PRO A 291 -38.83 -4.31 -38.05
CA PRO A 291 -38.44 -5.64 -38.51
C PRO A 291 -37.33 -5.58 -39.55
N VAL A 292 -36.28 -6.36 -39.28
CA VAL A 292 -35.17 -6.57 -40.21
C VAL A 292 -35.63 -7.44 -41.38
N ALA A 293 -35.55 -6.91 -42.60
CA ALA A 293 -35.83 -7.60 -43.85
C ALA A 293 -34.85 -8.76 -44.09
N ALA A 294 -35.34 -9.92 -44.45
CA ALA A 294 -34.58 -11.13 -44.78
C ALA A 294 -33.71 -10.92 -46.05
N PRO A 295 -32.49 -11.46 -46.10
CA PRO A 295 -31.68 -11.42 -47.32
C PRO A 295 -32.21 -12.41 -48.36
N LYS A 296 -32.42 -11.95 -49.59
CA LYS A 296 -32.75 -12.80 -50.77
C LYS A 296 -31.57 -13.67 -51.13
N ALA A 297 -31.85 -14.97 -51.25
CA ALA A 297 -30.92 -15.95 -51.80
C ALA A 297 -30.74 -15.70 -53.31
N GLU A 298 -29.53 -15.40 -53.74
CA GLU A 298 -29.12 -15.49 -55.17
C GLU A 298 -28.64 -16.89 -55.45
N VAL A 299 -29.34 -17.54 -56.37
CA VAL A 299 -29.00 -18.82 -57.03
C VAL A 299 -28.00 -18.51 -58.14
N SER A 300 -26.77 -19.00 -58.00
CA SER A 300 -25.80 -18.97 -59.11
C SER A 300 -25.94 -20.28 -59.90
N GLU A 301 -26.35 -20.15 -61.14
CA GLU A 301 -26.34 -21.19 -62.16
C GLU A 301 -24.93 -21.64 -62.53
N GLU A 302 -24.71 -22.94 -62.47
CA GLU A 302 -23.55 -23.63 -63.01
C GLU A 302 -23.61 -23.63 -64.52
N LYS A 303 -22.67 -23.00 -65.21
CA LYS A 303 -22.35 -23.26 -66.62
C LYS A 303 -21.29 -24.35 -66.70
N LYS A 304 -21.71 -25.51 -67.26
CA LYS A 304 -20.86 -26.50 -67.95
C LYS A 304 -20.50 -25.94 -69.31
N GLU A 305 -19.21 -25.98 -69.68
CA GLU A 305 -18.71 -26.09 -71.08
C GLU A 305 -17.37 -26.84 -71.04
N ASP A 306 -17.35 -27.93 -71.74
CA ASP A 306 -16.42 -28.74 -72.55
C ASP A 306 -14.93 -28.71 -72.21
#